data_04c862462ea9a4279492774c75bcefb6
#
_entry.id   04c862462ea9a4279492774c75bcefb6
#
_cell.length_a   1.000
_cell.length_b   1.000
_cell.length_c   1.000
_cell.angle_alpha   90.00
_cell.angle_beta   90.00
_cell.angle_gamma   90.00
#
_symmetry.space_group_name_H-M   'P 1'
#
loop_
_entity.id
_entity.type
_entity.pdbx_description
1 polymer ?
#
loop_
_entity_poly.entity_id
_entity_poly.type
_entity_poly.pdbx_seq_one_letter_code
_entity_poly.pdbx_strand_id
1 'polypeptide(L)'
;MTFYVTTPIYYVNAAPHLGHAYTSIAADVLARHARAAGVETFYLTGVDEHGEPVVLAAEREGVTPQELVDLNAERFRELTRLLELSNDFFIRTTDAGHVTRVQEILQRVHDTGHVYRGTYEGWYCPSCADFKTETEIGPDNTCLIHLIPLIREREENWFFRLSAFQEPLERLFDERPDFVLPRHAYNEARSFLAQGLQDVSLSRSKLAWGVPVPWEPDHVFYVWFDALLNYVTALGYARPGESLERFWPANFHVIGKDILKFHTIYWPALLMAAELEPPRHVFVHGFLLSPLDGTLEKMSKSRGNVLDPFAIIEEFGADALRHYLLREVTFGADGPVSLEGFRSRYETELANEYGNLASRTLNMLERYCGARVPEVELDGELAGDFAGLATRIDDLLARAELSTALDEIWQRVRRLNRYVEESAPWRLARDETRAADLDRVLASLAEGLRVVTVVLNPYMPGKTTELLDALGCPDLTAREFAVKGWGRLVGSLGPLFPK
;
A
#
# COMPACT_ATOMS: atom_id res chain seq x y z
N MET A 1 20.58 -3.82 7.47
CA MET A 1 19.61 -4.04 6.36
C MET A 1 18.70 -2.84 6.33
N THR A 2 18.33 -2.41 5.13
CA THR A 2 17.36 -1.33 4.89
C THR A 2 16.11 -1.90 4.23
N PHE A 3 15.00 -1.21 4.35
CA PHE A 3 13.73 -1.59 3.72
C PHE A 3 13.18 -0.38 2.96
N TYR A 4 12.90 -0.58 1.68
CA TYR A 4 12.31 0.43 0.82
C TYR A 4 11.01 -0.09 0.21
N VAL A 5 9.91 0.61 0.49
CA VAL A 5 8.59 0.28 -0.05
C VAL A 5 7.97 1.50 -0.72
N THR A 6 7.27 1.29 -1.81
CA THR A 6 6.60 2.35 -2.56
C THR A 6 5.16 2.00 -2.90
N THR A 7 4.33 3.01 -3.02
CA THR A 7 3.12 2.95 -3.84
C THR A 7 3.44 3.36 -5.28
N PRO A 8 2.52 3.21 -6.26
CA PRO A 8 2.59 4.03 -7.46
C PRO A 8 2.40 5.50 -7.08
N ILE A 9 2.87 6.39 -7.92
CA ILE A 9 2.43 7.78 -7.87
C ILE A 9 1.10 7.91 -8.60
N TYR A 10 0.18 8.69 -8.03
CA TYR A 10 -1.21 8.72 -8.46
C TYR A 10 -1.49 9.86 -9.44
N TYR A 11 -2.21 9.59 -10.52
CA TYR A 11 -2.69 10.65 -11.41
C TYR A 11 -3.61 11.62 -10.68
N VAL A 12 -3.30 12.91 -10.80
CA VAL A 12 -4.06 14.01 -10.16
C VAL A 12 -5.14 14.64 -11.05
N ASN A 13 -5.61 13.92 -12.06
CA ASN A 13 -6.73 14.32 -12.91
C ASN A 13 -8.10 14.29 -12.20
N ALA A 14 -8.14 13.78 -10.96
CA ALA A 14 -9.34 13.76 -10.10
C ALA A 14 -8.94 13.63 -8.63
N ALA A 15 -9.89 13.88 -7.70
CA ALA A 15 -9.70 13.66 -6.26
C ALA A 15 -9.41 12.17 -5.94
N PRO A 16 -8.66 11.88 -4.86
CA PRO A 16 -8.37 10.51 -4.45
C PRO A 16 -9.64 9.71 -4.13
N HIS A 17 -9.55 8.40 -4.23
CA HIS A 17 -10.63 7.44 -3.97
C HIS A 17 -10.12 6.24 -3.16
N LEU A 18 -11.03 5.34 -2.80
CA LEU A 18 -10.74 4.20 -1.92
C LEU A 18 -9.60 3.28 -2.42
N GLY A 19 -9.45 3.14 -3.75
CA GLY A 19 -8.34 2.37 -4.32
C GLY A 19 -6.96 2.94 -3.99
N HIS A 20 -6.82 4.28 -3.99
CA HIS A 20 -5.59 4.95 -3.56
C HIS A 20 -5.31 4.72 -2.06
N ALA A 21 -6.37 4.82 -1.22
CA ALA A 21 -6.26 4.50 0.21
C ALA A 21 -5.79 3.06 0.43
N TYR A 22 -6.36 2.10 -0.31
CA TYR A 22 -6.03 0.67 -0.21
C TYR A 22 -4.55 0.39 -0.47
N THR A 23 -4.03 0.87 -1.59
CA THR A 23 -2.61 0.71 -1.95
C THR A 23 -1.70 1.36 -0.92
N SER A 24 -2.04 2.60 -0.50
CA SER A 24 -1.22 3.37 0.45
C SER A 24 -1.20 2.73 1.84
N ILE A 25 -2.34 2.25 2.32
CA ILE A 25 -2.43 1.54 3.59
C ILE A 25 -1.60 0.24 3.56
N ALA A 26 -1.68 -0.51 2.46
CA ALA A 26 -0.91 -1.75 2.32
C ALA A 26 0.60 -1.52 2.39
N ALA A 27 1.11 -0.51 1.68
CA ALA A 27 2.52 -0.12 1.75
C ALA A 27 2.91 0.39 3.14
N ASP A 28 2.03 1.16 3.81
CA ASP A 28 2.26 1.66 5.16
C ASP A 28 2.34 0.55 6.20
N VAL A 29 1.53 -0.49 6.09
CA VAL A 29 1.61 -1.67 6.99
C VAL A 29 2.98 -2.33 6.88
N LEU A 30 3.51 -2.52 5.67
CA LEU A 30 4.84 -3.09 5.45
C LEU A 30 5.93 -2.17 6.03
N ALA A 31 5.82 -0.85 5.82
CA ALA A 31 6.78 0.12 6.35
C ALA A 31 6.79 0.15 7.89
N ARG A 32 5.61 0.22 8.51
CA ARG A 32 5.48 0.21 9.98
C ARG A 32 5.97 -1.09 10.59
N HIS A 33 5.68 -2.21 9.96
CA HIS A 33 6.16 -3.51 10.41
C HIS A 33 7.69 -3.59 10.39
N ALA A 34 8.32 -3.17 9.30
CA ALA A 34 9.78 -3.14 9.18
C ALA A 34 10.41 -2.23 10.25
N ARG A 35 9.84 -1.05 10.51
CA ARG A 35 10.29 -0.13 11.58
C ARG A 35 10.13 -0.75 12.97
N ALA A 36 9.00 -1.40 13.25
CA ALA A 36 8.80 -2.10 14.52
C ALA A 36 9.79 -3.25 14.74
N ALA A 37 10.30 -3.84 13.66
CA ALA A 37 11.41 -4.82 13.70
C ALA A 37 12.81 -4.16 13.80
N GLY A 38 12.90 -2.83 13.94
CA GLY A 38 14.16 -2.10 14.03
C GLY A 38 14.90 -1.94 12.71
N VAL A 39 14.23 -2.19 11.56
CA VAL A 39 14.80 -2.04 10.24
C VAL A 39 14.67 -0.58 9.78
N GLU A 40 15.77 0.01 9.35
CA GLU A 40 15.75 1.33 8.75
C GLU A 40 14.94 1.31 7.46
N THR A 41 13.89 2.15 7.41
CA THR A 41 12.85 2.05 6.38
C THR A 41 12.63 3.38 5.67
N PHE A 42 12.46 3.32 4.35
CA PHE A 42 12.02 4.44 3.52
C PHE A 42 10.70 4.05 2.84
N TYR A 43 9.66 4.87 3.03
CA TYR A 43 8.36 4.71 2.40
C TYR A 43 8.07 5.90 1.49
N LEU A 44 7.95 5.63 0.19
CA LEU A 44 7.67 6.60 -0.85
C LEU A 44 6.23 6.48 -1.34
N THR A 45 5.56 7.61 -1.43
CA THR A 45 4.31 7.80 -2.19
C THR A 45 4.36 9.15 -2.90
N GLY A 46 3.37 9.47 -3.73
CA GLY A 46 3.34 10.75 -4.42
C GLY A 46 2.30 10.81 -5.52
N VAL A 47 2.47 11.79 -6.40
CA VAL A 47 1.51 12.09 -7.46
C VAL A 47 2.21 12.25 -8.81
N ASP A 48 1.52 11.75 -9.84
CA ASP A 48 1.87 11.91 -11.25
C ASP A 48 1.07 13.08 -11.83
N GLU A 49 1.78 14.13 -12.21
CA GLU A 49 1.21 15.42 -12.56
C GLU A 49 1.32 15.74 -14.05
N HIS A 50 2.02 14.92 -14.81
CA HIS A 50 2.22 15.14 -16.23
C HIS A 50 1.23 14.33 -17.11
N GLY A 51 1.28 14.58 -18.41
CA GLY A 51 0.55 13.83 -19.41
C GLY A 51 -0.81 14.42 -19.84
N GLU A 52 -1.32 13.90 -20.92
CA GLU A 52 -2.55 14.36 -21.57
C GLU A 52 -3.81 14.26 -20.67
N PRO A 53 -3.99 13.24 -19.81
CA PRO A 53 -5.16 13.19 -18.92
C PRO A 53 -5.30 14.40 -18.00
N VAL A 54 -4.18 14.98 -17.56
CA VAL A 54 -4.17 16.20 -16.73
C VAL A 54 -4.56 17.42 -17.57
N VAL A 55 -4.01 17.56 -18.78
CA VAL A 55 -4.36 18.66 -19.70
C VAL A 55 -5.85 18.66 -19.99
N LEU A 56 -6.41 17.51 -20.38
CA LEU A 56 -7.83 17.36 -20.67
C LEU A 56 -8.73 17.61 -19.43
N ALA A 57 -8.26 17.29 -18.24
CA ALA A 57 -8.99 17.59 -17.02
C ALA A 57 -8.96 19.09 -16.70
N ALA A 58 -7.81 19.75 -16.85
CA ALA A 58 -7.65 21.18 -16.66
C ALA A 58 -8.51 22.00 -17.64
N GLU A 59 -8.53 21.61 -18.91
CA GLU A 59 -9.40 22.22 -19.92
C GLU A 59 -10.89 22.14 -19.56
N ARG A 60 -11.35 20.97 -19.07
CA ARG A 60 -12.75 20.78 -18.63
C ARG A 60 -13.11 21.65 -17.43
N GLU A 61 -12.16 21.90 -16.54
CA GLU A 61 -12.36 22.74 -15.35
C GLU A 61 -12.07 24.22 -15.61
N GLY A 62 -11.54 24.57 -16.79
CA GLY A 62 -11.23 25.96 -17.19
C GLY A 62 -10.05 26.56 -16.42
N VAL A 63 -9.09 25.73 -15.99
CA VAL A 63 -7.89 26.13 -15.27
C VAL A 63 -6.63 25.70 -16.03
N THR A 64 -5.46 26.15 -15.61
CA THR A 64 -4.19 25.67 -16.14
C THR A 64 -3.86 24.28 -15.58
N PRO A 65 -3.07 23.44 -16.29
CA PRO A 65 -2.58 22.16 -15.76
C PRO A 65 -1.88 22.32 -14.40
N GLN A 66 -1.07 23.37 -14.21
CA GLN A 66 -0.37 23.62 -12.94
C GLN A 66 -1.36 23.89 -11.78
N GLU A 67 -2.38 24.73 -12.00
CA GLU A 67 -3.40 25.02 -10.98
C GLU A 67 -4.17 23.74 -10.59
N LEU A 68 -4.53 22.90 -11.58
CA LEU A 68 -5.22 21.64 -11.32
C LEU A 68 -4.37 20.69 -10.47
N VAL A 69 -3.10 20.48 -10.86
CA VAL A 69 -2.23 19.54 -10.14
C VAL A 69 -1.89 20.04 -8.75
N ASP A 70 -1.71 21.34 -8.55
CA ASP A 70 -1.47 21.91 -7.21
C ASP A 70 -2.65 21.67 -6.27
N LEU A 71 -3.88 21.90 -6.77
CA LEU A 71 -5.10 21.65 -6.00
C LEU A 71 -5.27 20.16 -5.65
N ASN A 72 -5.12 19.29 -6.62
CA ASN A 72 -5.35 17.87 -6.41
C ASN A 72 -4.21 17.20 -5.63
N ALA A 73 -2.94 17.59 -5.83
CA ALA A 73 -1.82 17.11 -5.02
C ALA A 73 -2.04 17.35 -3.51
N GLU A 74 -2.61 18.51 -3.15
CA GLU A 74 -2.93 18.79 -1.75
C GLU A 74 -4.04 17.87 -1.21
N ARG A 75 -5.05 17.51 -2.01
CA ARG A 75 -6.05 16.51 -1.62
C ARG A 75 -5.45 15.11 -1.38
N PHE A 76 -4.45 14.72 -2.18
CA PHE A 76 -3.71 13.47 -1.93
C PHE A 76 -2.87 13.56 -0.65
N ARG A 77 -2.21 14.69 -0.38
CA ARG A 77 -1.50 14.92 0.88
C ARG A 77 -2.44 14.90 2.09
N GLU A 78 -3.62 15.48 1.95
CA GLU A 78 -4.65 15.42 2.98
C GLU A 78 -5.05 13.97 3.28
N LEU A 79 -5.27 13.15 2.24
CA LEU A 79 -5.57 11.73 2.43
C LEU A 79 -4.44 11.00 3.14
N THR A 80 -3.16 11.28 2.83
CA THR A 80 -2.03 10.66 3.56
C THR A 80 -2.03 11.03 5.04
N ARG A 81 -2.35 12.29 5.39
CA ARG A 81 -2.45 12.73 6.78
C ARG A 81 -3.62 12.08 7.51
N LEU A 82 -4.80 12.07 6.88
CA LEU A 82 -6.01 11.49 7.49
C LEU A 82 -5.91 9.98 7.69
N LEU A 83 -5.20 9.27 6.81
CA LEU A 83 -4.91 7.83 6.93
C LEU A 83 -3.76 7.54 7.91
N GLU A 84 -3.11 8.56 8.47
CA GLU A 84 -1.94 8.43 9.33
C GLU A 84 -0.79 7.65 8.65
N LEU A 85 -0.58 7.87 7.34
CA LEU A 85 0.51 7.20 6.63
C LEU A 85 1.87 7.67 7.14
N SER A 86 2.79 6.73 7.28
CA SER A 86 4.14 6.97 7.78
C SER A 86 5.16 7.18 6.65
N ASN A 87 4.72 7.71 5.50
CA ASN A 87 5.61 7.95 4.36
C ASN A 87 6.68 9.00 4.70
N ASP A 88 7.91 8.70 4.29
CA ASP A 88 9.06 9.58 4.50
C ASP A 88 9.13 10.67 3.44
N PHE A 89 8.63 10.39 2.25
CA PHE A 89 8.61 11.35 1.17
C PHE A 89 7.30 11.28 0.36
N PHE A 90 6.85 12.44 -0.11
CA PHE A 90 5.72 12.60 -1.01
C PHE A 90 6.21 13.33 -2.26
N ILE A 91 6.51 12.58 -3.33
CA ILE A 91 7.07 13.12 -4.56
C ILE A 91 5.98 13.71 -5.47
N ARG A 92 6.35 14.79 -6.16
CA ARG A 92 5.59 15.37 -7.28
C ARG A 92 6.44 15.31 -8.54
N THR A 93 5.89 14.89 -9.68
CA THR A 93 6.68 14.83 -10.93
C THR A 93 7.00 16.21 -11.49
N THR A 94 6.30 17.25 -11.07
CA THR A 94 6.65 18.66 -11.40
C THR A 94 7.78 19.23 -10.54
N ASP A 95 8.26 18.54 -9.51
CA ASP A 95 9.39 18.99 -8.71
C ASP A 95 10.66 19.12 -9.58
N ALA A 96 11.31 20.29 -9.53
CA ALA A 96 12.50 20.56 -10.34
C ALA A 96 13.64 19.54 -10.15
N GLY A 97 13.79 19.00 -8.94
CA GLY A 97 14.74 17.94 -8.65
C GLY A 97 14.40 16.63 -9.35
N HIS A 98 13.13 16.28 -9.44
CA HIS A 98 12.67 15.12 -10.20
C HIS A 98 12.91 15.31 -11.70
N VAL A 99 12.44 16.43 -12.26
CA VAL A 99 12.60 16.78 -13.70
C VAL A 99 14.07 16.68 -14.13
N THR A 100 14.99 17.28 -13.37
CA THR A 100 16.42 17.26 -13.69
C THR A 100 16.98 15.83 -13.73
N ARG A 101 16.63 15.00 -12.73
CA ARG A 101 17.10 13.62 -12.63
C ARG A 101 16.52 12.72 -13.73
N VAL A 102 15.24 12.92 -14.06
CA VAL A 102 14.60 12.23 -15.20
C VAL A 102 15.38 12.52 -16.49
N GLN A 103 15.68 13.79 -16.74
CA GLN A 103 16.47 14.20 -17.91
C GLN A 103 17.88 13.56 -17.93
N GLU A 104 18.57 13.52 -16.78
CA GLU A 104 19.90 12.89 -16.64
C GLU A 104 19.86 11.37 -16.93
N ILE A 105 18.87 10.66 -16.37
CA ILE A 105 18.75 9.21 -16.55
C ILE A 105 18.41 8.90 -18.01
N LEU A 106 17.41 9.58 -18.59
CA LEU A 106 16.97 9.30 -19.96
C LEU A 106 18.01 9.77 -21.00
N GLN A 107 18.79 10.83 -20.71
CA GLN A 107 19.96 11.18 -21.53
C GLN A 107 20.99 10.05 -21.56
N ARG A 108 21.28 9.44 -20.41
CA ARG A 108 22.18 8.28 -20.34
C ARG A 108 21.64 7.09 -21.15
N VAL A 109 20.33 6.79 -21.04
CA VAL A 109 19.68 5.72 -21.83
C VAL A 109 19.76 6.01 -23.34
N HIS A 110 19.66 7.29 -23.75
CA HIS A 110 19.85 7.72 -25.12
C HIS A 110 21.31 7.49 -25.56
N ASP A 111 22.28 7.94 -24.77
CA ASP A 111 23.71 7.88 -25.12
C ASP A 111 24.25 6.44 -25.20
N THR A 112 23.62 5.50 -24.47
CA THR A 112 23.91 4.06 -24.57
C THR A 112 23.27 3.38 -25.79
N GLY A 113 22.52 4.11 -26.63
CA GLY A 113 21.98 3.62 -27.90
C GLY A 113 20.65 2.86 -27.77
N HIS A 114 20.00 2.92 -26.59
CA HIS A 114 18.69 2.30 -26.37
C HIS A 114 17.50 3.19 -26.82
N VAL A 115 17.80 4.35 -27.42
CA VAL A 115 16.78 5.28 -27.93
C VAL A 115 17.07 5.59 -29.41
N TYR A 116 16.02 5.68 -30.22
CA TYR A 116 16.12 6.03 -31.63
C TYR A 116 14.90 6.80 -32.12
N ARG A 117 15.04 7.55 -33.20
CA ARG A 117 13.91 8.29 -33.81
C ARG A 117 13.13 7.40 -34.75
N GLY A 118 11.79 7.47 -34.66
CA GLY A 118 10.89 6.68 -35.48
C GLY A 118 9.52 7.36 -35.66
N THR A 119 8.69 6.78 -36.50
CA THR A 119 7.29 7.21 -36.66
C THR A 119 6.39 6.17 -36.04
N TYR A 120 5.49 6.60 -35.16
CA TYR A 120 4.40 5.77 -34.69
C TYR A 120 3.12 6.10 -35.44
N GLU A 121 2.41 5.04 -35.85
CA GLU A 121 1.07 5.14 -36.40
C GLU A 121 0.22 4.03 -35.81
N GLY A 122 -0.82 4.36 -35.06
CA GLY A 122 -1.65 3.34 -34.41
C GLY A 122 -2.88 3.89 -33.72
N TRP A 123 -3.59 2.98 -33.04
CA TRP A 123 -4.73 3.33 -32.22
C TRP A 123 -4.27 3.85 -30.86
N TYR A 124 -4.71 5.02 -30.47
CA TYR A 124 -4.33 5.73 -29.26
C TYR A 124 -5.54 5.95 -28.33
N CYS A 125 -5.34 5.74 -27.05
CA CYS A 125 -6.35 6.04 -26.02
C CYS A 125 -5.93 7.28 -25.21
N PRO A 126 -6.62 8.43 -25.35
CA PRO A 126 -6.28 9.65 -24.60
C PRO A 126 -6.35 9.49 -23.09
N SER A 127 -7.28 8.66 -22.59
CA SER A 127 -7.43 8.43 -21.14
C SER A 127 -6.38 7.48 -20.55
N CYS A 128 -5.80 6.58 -21.36
CA CYS A 128 -4.62 5.81 -20.95
C CYS A 128 -3.33 6.59 -21.18
N ALA A 129 -3.37 7.65 -22.01
CA ALA A 129 -2.20 8.29 -22.60
C ALA A 129 -1.27 7.27 -23.29
N ASP A 130 -1.84 6.25 -23.96
CA ASP A 130 -1.09 5.11 -24.48
C ASP A 130 -1.63 4.60 -25.81
N PHE A 131 -0.73 4.14 -26.67
CA PHE A 131 -1.07 3.42 -27.89
C PHE A 131 -1.45 1.97 -27.58
N LYS A 132 -2.42 1.44 -28.33
CA LYS A 132 -3.01 0.12 -28.09
C LYS A 132 -2.53 -0.90 -29.12
N THR A 133 -2.10 -2.05 -28.62
CA THR A 133 -1.85 -3.24 -29.43
C THR A 133 -3.18 -3.84 -29.89
N GLU A 134 -3.17 -4.71 -30.91
CA GLU A 134 -4.39 -5.38 -31.42
C GLU A 134 -5.18 -6.09 -30.33
N THR A 135 -4.52 -6.67 -29.34
CA THR A 135 -5.14 -7.39 -28.22
C THR A 135 -5.76 -6.47 -27.15
N GLU A 136 -5.43 -5.19 -27.17
CA GLU A 136 -5.96 -4.17 -26.24
C GLU A 136 -7.10 -3.34 -26.84
N ILE A 137 -7.49 -3.65 -28.10
CA ILE A 137 -8.59 -2.97 -28.81
C ILE A 137 -9.86 -3.80 -28.66
N GLY A 138 -10.88 -3.18 -28.11
CA GLY A 138 -12.21 -3.76 -27.98
C GLY A 138 -13.08 -3.61 -29.22
N PRO A 139 -14.34 -4.09 -29.17
CA PRO A 139 -15.31 -3.87 -30.23
C PRO A 139 -15.45 -2.38 -30.60
N ASP A 140 -15.72 -2.10 -31.87
CA ASP A 140 -15.88 -0.75 -32.41
C ASP A 140 -14.67 0.18 -32.16
N ASN A 141 -13.45 -0.40 -32.12
CA ASN A 141 -12.21 0.29 -31.83
C ASN A 141 -12.26 1.09 -30.51
N THR A 142 -12.76 0.45 -29.45
CA THR A 142 -12.80 1.03 -28.11
C THR A 142 -11.63 0.57 -27.23
N CYS A 143 -11.24 1.38 -26.28
CA CYS A 143 -10.29 0.99 -25.22
C CYS A 143 -10.95 -0.02 -24.27
N LEU A 144 -10.35 -1.17 -24.04
CA LEU A 144 -10.89 -2.19 -23.11
C LEU A 144 -10.93 -1.74 -21.65
N ILE A 145 -10.07 -0.74 -21.28
CA ILE A 145 -10.00 -0.23 -19.90
C ILE A 145 -11.02 0.89 -19.66
N HIS A 146 -11.07 1.86 -20.59
CA HIS A 146 -11.87 3.07 -20.41
C HIS A 146 -13.19 3.06 -21.16
N LEU A 147 -13.40 2.07 -22.05
CA LEU A 147 -14.60 1.90 -22.87
C LEU A 147 -14.94 3.13 -23.74
N ILE A 148 -13.90 3.89 -24.13
CA ILE A 148 -14.01 5.07 -25.00
C ILE A 148 -13.48 4.73 -26.40
N PRO A 149 -13.93 5.44 -27.45
CA PRO A 149 -13.37 5.29 -28.79
C PRO A 149 -11.87 5.60 -28.80
N LEU A 150 -11.11 4.78 -29.49
CA LEU A 150 -9.71 5.03 -29.81
C LEU A 150 -9.60 5.98 -31.00
N ILE A 151 -8.54 6.78 -31.04
CA ILE A 151 -8.23 7.66 -32.18
C ILE A 151 -7.03 7.12 -32.94
N ARG A 152 -6.99 7.35 -34.25
CA ARG A 152 -5.81 7.05 -35.05
C ARG A 152 -4.85 8.23 -34.98
N GLU A 153 -3.64 7.97 -34.46
CA GLU A 153 -2.60 8.97 -34.33
C GLU A 153 -1.37 8.57 -35.14
N ARG A 154 -0.69 9.58 -35.70
CA ARG A 154 0.63 9.44 -36.32
C ARG A 154 1.52 10.55 -35.80
N GLU A 155 2.66 10.13 -35.20
CA GLU A 155 3.66 11.04 -34.64
C GLU A 155 5.08 10.57 -34.98
N GLU A 156 5.98 11.56 -35.19
CA GLU A 156 7.41 11.30 -35.17
C GLU A 156 7.91 11.48 -33.75
N ASN A 157 8.38 10.39 -33.14
CA ASN A 157 8.76 10.34 -31.74
C ASN A 157 10.13 9.67 -31.57
N TRP A 158 10.69 9.79 -30.37
CA TRP A 158 11.77 8.95 -29.90
C TRP A 158 11.20 7.65 -29.35
N PHE A 159 11.87 6.53 -29.63
CA PHE A 159 11.48 5.19 -29.22
C PHE A 159 12.52 4.59 -28.29
N PHE A 160 12.03 3.93 -27.24
CA PHE A 160 12.83 3.06 -26.38
C PHE A 160 12.87 1.65 -26.96
N ARG A 161 14.06 1.08 -27.11
CA ARG A 161 14.28 -0.28 -27.64
C ARG A 161 13.89 -1.34 -26.61
N LEU A 162 12.60 -1.41 -26.25
CA LEU A 162 12.10 -2.38 -25.29
C LEU A 162 12.36 -3.81 -25.74
N SER A 163 12.28 -4.09 -27.06
CA SER A 163 12.57 -5.39 -27.65
C SER A 163 13.98 -5.92 -27.36
N ALA A 164 14.95 -5.04 -27.14
CA ALA A 164 16.32 -5.42 -26.78
C ALA A 164 16.41 -6.06 -25.38
N PHE A 165 15.39 -5.91 -24.56
CA PHE A 165 15.33 -6.43 -23.20
C PHE A 165 14.50 -7.70 -23.07
N GLN A 166 14.08 -8.32 -24.17
CA GLN A 166 13.32 -9.59 -24.15
C GLN A 166 14.06 -10.68 -23.35
N GLU A 167 15.26 -11.06 -23.78
CA GLU A 167 16.04 -12.09 -23.09
C GLU A 167 16.49 -11.70 -21.66
N PRO A 168 16.94 -10.44 -21.39
CA PRO A 168 17.23 -10.01 -20.02
C PRO A 168 16.04 -10.12 -19.07
N LEU A 169 14.82 -9.78 -19.52
CA LEU A 169 13.61 -9.91 -18.72
C LEU A 169 13.21 -11.37 -18.52
N GLU A 170 13.29 -12.21 -19.56
CA GLU A 170 13.04 -13.64 -19.43
C GLU A 170 13.93 -14.27 -18.35
N ARG A 171 15.23 -13.94 -18.36
CA ARG A 171 16.16 -14.37 -17.30
C ARG A 171 15.77 -13.86 -15.92
N LEU A 172 15.42 -12.58 -15.80
CA LEU A 172 14.96 -12.00 -14.53
C LEU A 172 13.79 -12.79 -13.93
N PHE A 173 12.78 -13.13 -14.76
CA PHE A 173 11.63 -13.91 -14.35
C PHE A 173 12.00 -15.36 -14.00
N ASP A 174 12.91 -15.98 -14.72
CA ASP A 174 13.35 -17.36 -14.48
C ASP A 174 14.20 -17.50 -13.20
N GLU A 175 15.12 -16.54 -12.97
CA GLU A 175 16.00 -16.52 -11.82
C GLU A 175 15.30 -16.04 -10.54
N ARG A 176 14.25 -15.22 -10.68
CA ARG A 176 13.51 -14.64 -9.56
C ARG A 176 12.00 -14.92 -9.70
N PRO A 177 11.56 -16.14 -9.34
CA PRO A 177 10.14 -16.54 -9.47
C PRO A 177 9.21 -15.78 -8.51
N ASP A 178 9.75 -15.03 -7.55
CA ASP A 178 9.12 -14.13 -6.60
C ASP A 178 9.23 -12.64 -6.99
N PHE A 179 9.81 -12.33 -8.15
CA PHE A 179 9.90 -10.95 -8.65
C PHE A 179 8.54 -10.27 -8.73
N VAL A 180 7.51 -11.00 -9.20
CA VAL A 180 6.12 -10.52 -9.26
C VAL A 180 5.25 -11.36 -8.34
N LEU A 181 4.54 -10.72 -7.44
CA LEU A 181 3.62 -11.33 -6.48
C LEU A 181 2.21 -10.74 -6.66
N PRO A 182 1.14 -11.51 -6.39
CA PRO A 182 1.11 -12.95 -6.15
C PRO A 182 1.29 -13.75 -7.46
N ARG A 183 1.30 -15.08 -7.37
CA ARG A 183 1.63 -15.98 -8.48
C ARG A 183 0.79 -15.77 -9.76
N HIS A 184 -0.47 -15.41 -9.63
CA HIS A 184 -1.32 -15.16 -10.81
C HIS A 184 -0.86 -13.92 -11.59
N ALA A 185 -0.43 -12.85 -10.88
CA ALA A 185 0.15 -11.65 -11.50
C ALA A 185 1.48 -11.95 -12.19
N TYR A 186 2.32 -12.82 -11.58
CA TYR A 186 3.53 -13.33 -12.25
C TYR A 186 3.19 -14.04 -13.56
N ASN A 187 2.18 -14.91 -13.55
CA ASN A 187 1.78 -15.65 -14.76
C ASN A 187 1.25 -14.70 -15.85
N GLU A 188 0.51 -13.65 -15.48
CA GLU A 188 0.03 -12.63 -16.40
C GLU A 188 1.20 -11.85 -17.03
N ALA A 189 2.16 -11.38 -16.23
CA ALA A 189 3.36 -10.70 -16.70
C ALA A 189 4.20 -11.61 -17.64
N ARG A 190 4.38 -12.87 -17.28
CA ARG A 190 5.05 -13.89 -18.12
C ARG A 190 4.33 -14.11 -19.44
N SER A 191 3.00 -14.17 -19.42
CA SER A 191 2.18 -14.30 -20.62
C SER A 191 2.34 -13.10 -21.56
N PHE A 192 2.42 -11.89 -21.00
CA PHE A 192 2.70 -10.69 -21.79
C PHE A 192 4.10 -10.74 -22.41
N LEU A 193 5.12 -11.08 -21.64
CA LEU A 193 6.51 -11.22 -22.11
C LEU A 193 6.64 -12.25 -23.24
N ALA A 194 5.92 -13.39 -23.15
CA ALA A 194 5.93 -14.46 -24.12
C ALA A 194 5.33 -14.08 -25.50
N GLN A 195 4.60 -12.95 -25.59
CA GLN A 195 4.07 -12.45 -26.88
C GLN A 195 5.15 -11.74 -27.73
N GLY A 196 6.33 -11.49 -27.15
CA GLY A 196 7.41 -10.74 -27.77
C GLY A 196 7.24 -9.23 -27.59
N LEU A 197 8.30 -8.59 -27.09
CA LEU A 197 8.30 -7.16 -26.79
C LEU A 197 8.45 -6.33 -28.07
N GLN A 198 7.67 -5.27 -28.17
CA GLN A 198 7.77 -4.26 -29.21
C GLN A 198 8.37 -2.98 -28.63
N ASP A 199 9.12 -2.25 -29.44
CA ASP A 199 9.66 -0.95 -29.04
C ASP A 199 8.53 0.04 -28.78
N VAL A 200 8.71 0.89 -27.78
CA VAL A 200 7.69 1.81 -27.31
C VAL A 200 8.08 3.26 -27.50
N SER A 201 7.12 4.12 -27.82
CA SER A 201 7.35 5.53 -27.95
C SER A 201 7.74 6.15 -26.60
N LEU A 202 8.94 6.77 -26.56
CA LEU A 202 9.52 7.42 -25.38
C LEU A 202 9.11 8.89 -25.24
N SER A 203 8.73 9.54 -26.35
CA SER A 203 8.40 10.97 -26.35
C SER A 203 7.05 11.27 -27.01
N ARG A 204 6.58 12.48 -26.82
CA ARG A 204 5.39 13.06 -27.45
C ARG A 204 5.74 14.41 -28.05
N SER A 205 5.45 14.61 -29.35
CA SER A 205 5.68 15.86 -30.06
C SER A 205 4.50 16.83 -30.01
N LYS A 206 3.30 16.33 -29.72
CA LYS A 206 2.07 17.13 -29.70
C LYS A 206 1.65 17.59 -28.30
N LEU A 207 2.33 17.13 -27.25
CA LEU A 207 2.03 17.46 -25.87
C LEU A 207 3.10 18.43 -25.34
N ALA A 208 2.65 19.51 -24.69
CA ALA A 208 3.54 20.50 -24.08
C ALA A 208 3.71 20.31 -22.56
N TRP A 209 2.81 19.58 -21.91
CA TRP A 209 2.81 19.36 -20.45
C TRP A 209 3.50 18.04 -20.10
N GLY A 210 4.76 18.13 -19.72
CA GLY A 210 5.64 16.99 -19.40
C GLY A 210 7.08 17.43 -19.21
N VAL A 211 7.98 16.48 -18.94
CA VAL A 211 9.42 16.73 -18.82
C VAL A 211 10.02 16.89 -20.21
N PRO A 212 10.66 18.03 -20.55
CA PRO A 212 11.24 18.26 -21.87
C PRO A 212 12.39 17.28 -22.16
N VAL A 213 12.46 16.80 -23.41
CA VAL A 213 13.53 15.94 -23.90
C VAL A 213 14.80 16.76 -24.07
N PRO A 214 15.94 16.44 -23.39
CA PRO A 214 17.14 17.28 -23.40
C PRO A 214 17.75 17.49 -24.80
N TRP A 215 17.71 16.46 -25.64
CA TRP A 215 18.27 16.50 -27.01
C TRP A 215 17.29 16.97 -28.10
N GLU A 216 15.99 17.15 -27.75
CA GLU A 216 14.96 17.72 -28.63
C GLU A 216 13.85 18.38 -27.78
N PRO A 217 14.06 19.64 -27.30
CA PRO A 217 13.20 20.29 -26.30
C PRO A 217 11.76 20.56 -26.74
N ASP A 218 11.45 20.45 -28.03
CA ASP A 218 10.08 20.55 -28.55
C ASP A 218 9.25 19.29 -28.28
N HIS A 219 9.89 18.21 -27.80
CA HIS A 219 9.26 17.00 -27.34
C HIS A 219 9.26 16.95 -25.81
N VAL A 220 8.24 16.31 -25.22
CA VAL A 220 8.25 15.90 -23.82
C VAL A 220 8.34 14.39 -23.71
N PHE A 221 8.88 13.89 -22.60
CA PHE A 221 8.88 12.44 -22.35
C PHE A 221 7.45 11.92 -22.18
N TYR A 222 7.23 10.71 -22.65
CA TYR A 222 6.02 9.97 -22.39
C TYR A 222 5.87 9.74 -20.89
N VAL A 223 4.70 10.08 -20.34
CA VAL A 223 4.45 10.15 -18.89
C VAL A 223 4.92 8.92 -18.11
N TRP A 224 4.80 7.72 -18.67
CA TRP A 224 5.24 6.50 -17.98
C TRP A 224 6.76 6.42 -17.80
N PHE A 225 7.55 6.95 -18.72
CA PHE A 225 9.03 7.02 -18.57
C PHE A 225 9.44 8.07 -17.55
N ASP A 226 8.68 9.15 -17.43
CA ASP A 226 8.82 10.14 -16.39
C ASP A 226 8.38 9.56 -15.04
N ALA A 227 7.12 9.10 -14.95
CA ALA A 227 6.52 8.62 -13.72
C ALA A 227 7.30 7.45 -13.09
N LEU A 228 7.71 6.42 -13.86
CA LEU A 228 8.43 5.26 -13.32
C LEU A 228 9.76 5.63 -12.67
N LEU A 229 10.42 6.69 -13.13
CA LEU A 229 11.69 7.15 -12.57
C LEU A 229 11.56 7.78 -11.17
N ASN A 230 10.33 8.08 -10.69
CA ASN A 230 10.12 8.61 -9.35
C ASN A 230 10.80 7.78 -8.26
N TYR A 231 10.81 6.45 -8.42
CA TYR A 231 11.34 5.51 -7.43
C TYR A 231 12.83 5.65 -7.16
N VAL A 232 13.59 6.14 -8.12
CA VAL A 232 15.04 6.39 -7.99
C VAL A 232 15.36 7.88 -7.84
N THR A 233 14.58 8.76 -8.45
CA THR A 233 14.78 10.21 -8.32
C THR A 233 14.47 10.70 -6.91
N ALA A 234 13.47 10.12 -6.23
CA ALA A 234 13.17 10.39 -4.82
C ALA A 234 14.32 10.02 -3.88
N LEU A 235 15.13 9.04 -4.24
CA LEU A 235 16.33 8.64 -3.50
C LEU A 235 17.59 9.44 -3.87
N GLY A 236 17.46 10.49 -4.69
CA GLY A 236 18.56 11.37 -5.04
C GLY A 236 19.52 10.78 -6.07
N TYR A 237 19.02 10.10 -7.11
CA TYR A 237 19.84 9.54 -8.20
C TYR A 237 21.00 10.46 -8.62
N ALA A 238 22.19 9.88 -8.82
CA ALA A 238 23.41 10.52 -9.26
C ALA A 238 23.91 11.69 -8.38
N ARG A 239 23.45 11.79 -7.12
CA ARG A 239 23.91 12.80 -6.15
C ARG A 239 24.74 12.14 -5.05
N PRO A 240 26.00 12.56 -4.81
CA PRO A 240 26.83 12.02 -3.75
C PRO A 240 26.18 12.19 -2.36
N GLY A 241 26.19 11.10 -1.58
CA GLY A 241 25.65 11.11 -0.20
C GLY A 241 24.13 11.00 -0.11
N GLU A 242 23.42 10.85 -1.21
CA GLU A 242 21.99 10.63 -1.26
C GLU A 242 21.59 9.18 -0.95
N SER A 243 20.30 8.95 -0.80
CA SER A 243 19.78 7.68 -0.26
C SER A 243 19.76 6.52 -1.25
N LEU A 244 20.03 6.74 -2.54
CA LEU A 244 19.93 5.69 -3.57
C LEU A 244 20.79 4.47 -3.24
N GLU A 245 22.07 4.67 -2.95
CA GLU A 245 23.00 3.58 -2.65
C GLU A 245 22.62 2.81 -1.37
N ARG A 246 21.85 3.45 -0.50
CA ARG A 246 21.46 2.91 0.81
C ARG A 246 20.17 2.10 0.74
N PHE A 247 19.17 2.56 -0.02
CA PHE A 247 17.82 1.98 -0.05
C PHE A 247 17.50 1.22 -1.34
N TRP A 248 18.18 1.52 -2.45
CA TRP A 248 17.96 0.79 -3.70
C TRP A 248 18.71 -0.56 -3.71
N PRO A 249 18.14 -1.65 -4.27
CA PRO A 249 16.82 -1.75 -4.91
C PRO A 249 15.67 -1.82 -3.90
N ALA A 250 14.50 -1.32 -4.32
CA ALA A 250 13.29 -1.37 -3.51
C ALA A 250 12.91 -2.81 -3.13
N ASN A 251 12.48 -3.01 -1.88
CA ASN A 251 11.97 -4.30 -1.42
C ASN A 251 10.62 -4.62 -2.06
N PHE A 252 9.70 -3.62 -2.07
CA PHE A 252 8.40 -3.77 -2.69
C PHE A 252 7.98 -2.52 -3.44
N HIS A 253 7.53 -2.70 -4.68
CA HIS A 253 6.59 -1.80 -5.34
C HIS A 253 5.19 -2.40 -5.18
N VAL A 254 4.31 -1.75 -4.42
CA VAL A 254 2.93 -2.20 -4.21
C VAL A 254 2.03 -1.47 -5.20
N ILE A 255 1.42 -2.19 -6.14
CA ILE A 255 0.70 -1.60 -7.27
C ILE A 255 -0.66 -2.26 -7.54
N GLY A 256 -1.55 -1.53 -8.22
CA GLY A 256 -2.78 -2.11 -8.79
C GLY A 256 -2.52 -2.91 -10.07
N LYS A 257 -3.38 -3.88 -10.37
CA LYS A 257 -3.23 -4.76 -11.54
C LYS A 257 -3.33 -4.03 -12.90
N ASP A 258 -3.96 -2.86 -12.95
CA ASP A 258 -4.09 -2.05 -14.17
C ASP A 258 -2.77 -1.48 -14.68
N ILE A 259 -1.76 -1.41 -13.83
CA ILE A 259 -0.42 -0.91 -14.18
C ILE A 259 0.67 -1.99 -14.11
N LEU A 260 0.25 -3.27 -14.15
CA LEU A 260 1.14 -4.43 -14.08
C LEU A 260 2.25 -4.38 -15.15
N LYS A 261 1.88 -4.22 -16.44
CA LYS A 261 2.87 -4.25 -17.54
C LYS A 261 3.96 -3.16 -17.40
N PHE A 262 3.57 -1.99 -16.91
CA PHE A 262 4.52 -0.89 -16.73
C PHE A 262 5.57 -1.19 -15.66
N HIS A 263 5.17 -1.82 -14.55
CA HIS A 263 6.07 -2.09 -13.43
C HIS A 263 6.84 -3.41 -13.54
N THR A 264 6.32 -4.37 -14.32
CA THR A 264 6.96 -5.69 -14.44
C THR A 264 7.73 -5.88 -15.74
N ILE A 265 7.50 -5.03 -16.74
CA ILE A 265 8.16 -5.10 -18.05
C ILE A 265 8.92 -3.80 -18.37
N TYR A 266 8.21 -2.65 -18.46
CA TYR A 266 8.84 -1.39 -18.87
C TYR A 266 9.84 -0.89 -17.83
N TRP A 267 9.48 -0.91 -16.56
CA TRP A 267 10.32 -0.44 -15.47
C TRP A 267 11.63 -1.21 -15.33
N PRO A 268 11.65 -2.54 -15.22
CA PRO A 268 12.91 -3.27 -15.15
C PRO A 268 13.74 -3.14 -16.42
N ALA A 269 13.14 -3.06 -17.61
CA ALA A 269 13.87 -2.80 -18.85
C ALA A 269 14.55 -1.41 -18.83
N LEU A 270 13.84 -0.38 -18.38
CA LEU A 270 14.38 0.97 -18.26
C LEU A 270 15.53 1.04 -17.24
N LEU A 271 15.38 0.34 -16.11
CA LEU A 271 16.45 0.23 -15.11
C LEU A 271 17.69 -0.44 -15.68
N MET A 272 17.53 -1.57 -16.39
CA MET A 272 18.64 -2.27 -17.04
C MET A 272 19.33 -1.37 -18.09
N ALA A 273 18.55 -0.59 -18.88
CA ALA A 273 19.09 0.38 -19.82
C ALA A 273 19.87 1.51 -19.14
N ALA A 274 19.49 1.88 -17.93
CA ALA A 274 20.18 2.86 -17.09
C ALA A 274 21.29 2.25 -16.21
N GLU A 275 21.57 0.94 -16.37
CA GLU A 275 22.53 0.17 -15.57
C GLU A 275 22.19 0.17 -14.05
N LEU A 276 20.91 0.16 -13.74
CA LEU A 276 20.37 0.03 -12.40
C LEU A 276 19.73 -1.36 -12.18
N GLU A 277 19.82 -1.85 -10.98
CA GLU A 277 19.22 -3.14 -10.60
C GLU A 277 17.68 -3.03 -10.52
N PRO A 278 16.91 -4.02 -11.03
CA PRO A 278 15.46 -4.07 -10.83
C PRO A 278 15.05 -4.21 -9.34
N PRO A 279 13.85 -3.76 -8.94
CA PRO A 279 13.35 -3.92 -7.58
C PRO A 279 13.32 -5.40 -7.18
N ARG A 280 13.28 -5.67 -5.88
CA ARG A 280 13.24 -7.07 -5.38
C ARG A 280 11.90 -7.71 -5.71
N HIS A 281 10.79 -7.04 -5.40
CA HIS A 281 9.45 -7.53 -5.67
C HIS A 281 8.53 -6.43 -6.19
N VAL A 282 7.63 -6.82 -7.09
CA VAL A 282 6.46 -6.03 -7.49
C VAL A 282 5.23 -6.78 -6.99
N PHE A 283 4.55 -6.24 -5.96
CA PHE A 283 3.31 -6.83 -5.46
C PHE A 283 2.11 -6.18 -6.14
N VAL A 284 1.29 -7.00 -6.79
CA VAL A 284 0.14 -6.58 -7.60
C VAL A 284 -1.14 -6.93 -6.87
N HIS A 285 -1.90 -5.91 -6.44
CA HIS A 285 -3.21 -6.13 -5.84
C HIS A 285 -4.35 -5.99 -6.86
N GLY A 286 -5.49 -6.64 -6.54
CA GLY A 286 -6.71 -6.59 -7.34
C GLY A 286 -7.51 -5.31 -7.15
N PHE A 287 -8.66 -5.23 -7.81
CA PHE A 287 -9.59 -4.12 -7.69
C PHE A 287 -10.55 -4.29 -6.51
N LEU A 288 -10.88 -3.17 -5.90
CA LEU A 288 -12.02 -3.06 -5.01
C LEU A 288 -13.29 -2.93 -5.88
N LEU A 289 -14.20 -3.87 -5.73
CA LEU A 289 -15.44 -3.94 -6.49
C LEU A 289 -16.60 -3.45 -5.61
N SER A 290 -17.49 -2.68 -6.18
CA SER A 290 -18.69 -2.22 -5.48
C SER A 290 -19.95 -2.81 -6.12
N PRO A 291 -20.97 -3.22 -5.33
CA PRO A 291 -22.24 -3.66 -5.87
C PRO A 291 -22.91 -2.55 -6.69
N LEU A 292 -23.31 -2.88 -7.93
CA LEU A 292 -24.07 -2.01 -8.81
C LEU A 292 -25.07 -2.89 -9.59
N ASP A 293 -26.35 -2.60 -9.47
CA ASP A 293 -27.43 -3.31 -10.18
C ASP A 293 -27.37 -4.85 -10.06
N GLY A 294 -26.93 -5.36 -8.89
CA GLY A 294 -26.82 -6.80 -8.61
C GLY A 294 -25.56 -7.47 -9.14
N THR A 295 -24.64 -6.72 -9.75
CA THR A 295 -23.32 -7.17 -10.20
C THR A 295 -22.20 -6.49 -9.39
N LEU A 296 -21.01 -7.13 -9.35
CA LEU A 296 -19.81 -6.51 -8.77
C LEU A 296 -19.03 -5.83 -9.88
N GLU A 297 -18.87 -4.52 -9.76
CA GLU A 297 -18.17 -3.71 -10.77
C GLU A 297 -17.06 -2.86 -10.13
N LYS A 298 -16.04 -2.53 -10.94
CA LYS A 298 -15.02 -1.55 -10.54
C LYS A 298 -15.71 -0.24 -10.16
N MET A 299 -15.31 0.36 -9.02
CA MET A 299 -15.84 1.65 -8.61
C MET A 299 -15.55 2.73 -9.67
N SER A 300 -16.58 3.51 -10.01
CA SER A 300 -16.48 4.60 -10.99
C SER A 300 -17.34 5.78 -10.54
N LYS A 301 -16.75 6.99 -10.56
CA LYS A 301 -17.47 8.22 -10.21
C LYS A 301 -18.68 8.47 -11.14
N SER A 302 -18.52 8.16 -12.42
CA SER A 302 -19.60 8.31 -13.40
C SER A 302 -20.80 7.41 -13.16
N ARG A 303 -20.62 6.32 -12.38
CA ARG A 303 -21.67 5.35 -12.03
C ARG A 303 -22.23 5.54 -10.62
N GLY A 304 -21.64 6.47 -9.83
CA GLY A 304 -22.12 6.78 -8.49
C GLY A 304 -21.92 5.67 -7.44
N ASN A 305 -21.06 4.67 -7.72
CA ASN A 305 -20.80 3.53 -6.83
C ASN A 305 -19.47 3.65 -6.06
N VAL A 306 -18.94 4.87 -5.90
CA VAL A 306 -17.67 5.14 -5.22
C VAL A 306 -17.92 5.38 -3.72
N LEU A 307 -17.22 4.61 -2.89
CA LEU A 307 -17.11 4.92 -1.47
C LEU A 307 -16.05 6.02 -1.27
N ASP A 308 -16.46 7.09 -0.60
CA ASP A 308 -15.57 8.21 -0.29
C ASP A 308 -14.75 7.93 0.97
N PRO A 309 -13.41 7.79 0.87
CA PRO A 309 -12.57 7.55 2.03
C PRO A 309 -12.62 8.67 3.06
N PHE A 310 -12.81 9.93 2.65
CA PHE A 310 -12.89 11.07 3.59
C PHE A 310 -14.12 10.97 4.50
N ALA A 311 -15.29 10.68 3.91
CA ALA A 311 -16.52 10.52 4.70
C ALA A 311 -16.43 9.34 5.67
N ILE A 312 -15.81 8.22 5.25
CA ILE A 312 -15.63 7.05 6.13
C ILE A 312 -14.67 7.39 7.28
N ILE A 313 -13.57 8.08 7.01
CA ILE A 313 -12.61 8.49 8.04
C ILE A 313 -13.25 9.45 9.03
N GLU A 314 -14.05 10.40 8.55
CA GLU A 314 -14.78 11.37 9.41
C GLU A 314 -15.77 10.67 10.36
N GLU A 315 -16.51 9.67 9.87
CA GLU A 315 -17.52 8.96 10.66
C GLU A 315 -16.92 7.91 11.62
N PHE A 316 -15.91 7.14 11.17
CA PHE A 316 -15.42 5.95 11.88
C PHE A 316 -13.95 5.99 12.29
N GLY A 317 -13.19 6.95 11.79
CA GLY A 317 -11.75 7.06 12.00
C GLY A 317 -10.90 6.25 11.00
N ALA A 318 -9.63 6.65 10.90
CA ALA A 318 -8.68 6.06 9.96
C ALA A 318 -8.44 4.56 10.20
N ASP A 319 -8.25 4.17 11.45
CA ASP A 319 -7.94 2.76 11.82
C ASP A 319 -9.06 1.80 11.43
N ALA A 320 -10.32 2.23 11.50
CA ALA A 320 -11.44 1.42 11.06
C ALA A 320 -11.41 1.19 9.54
N LEU A 321 -11.08 2.22 8.76
CA LEU A 321 -10.93 2.08 7.31
C LEU A 321 -9.74 1.21 6.94
N ARG A 322 -8.59 1.39 7.61
CA ARG A 322 -7.37 0.60 7.42
C ARG A 322 -7.63 -0.89 7.66
N HIS A 323 -8.27 -1.21 8.79
CA HIS A 323 -8.67 -2.58 9.14
C HIS A 323 -9.62 -3.16 8.08
N TYR A 324 -10.69 -2.44 7.75
CA TYR A 324 -11.72 -2.93 6.81
C TYR A 324 -11.12 -3.32 5.47
N LEU A 325 -10.33 -2.44 4.85
CA LEU A 325 -9.78 -2.68 3.52
C LEU A 325 -8.87 -3.91 3.45
N LEU A 326 -8.05 -4.14 4.47
CA LEU A 326 -7.14 -5.29 4.50
C LEU A 326 -7.78 -6.57 5.04
N ARG A 327 -8.97 -6.46 5.62
CA ARG A 327 -9.73 -7.58 6.20
C ARG A 327 -10.84 -8.09 5.30
N GLU A 328 -11.52 -7.18 4.56
CA GLU A 328 -12.66 -7.53 3.70
C GLU A 328 -12.20 -8.21 2.43
N VAL A 329 -11.13 -7.70 1.84
CA VAL A 329 -10.58 -8.21 0.58
C VAL A 329 -9.27 -8.93 0.84
N THR A 330 -9.13 -10.15 0.29
CA THR A 330 -7.82 -10.83 0.30
C THR A 330 -6.84 -10.03 -0.53
N PHE A 331 -5.78 -9.51 0.11
CA PHE A 331 -4.78 -8.68 -0.56
C PHE A 331 -4.11 -9.45 -1.70
N GLY A 332 -4.16 -8.90 -2.91
CA GLY A 332 -3.72 -9.55 -4.15
C GLY A 332 -4.88 -10.02 -5.06
N ALA A 333 -6.10 -10.13 -4.55
CA ALA A 333 -7.28 -10.53 -5.32
C ALA A 333 -8.27 -9.37 -5.51
N ASP A 334 -9.16 -9.49 -6.48
CA ASP A 334 -10.35 -8.62 -6.56
C ASP A 334 -11.31 -8.99 -5.43
N GLY A 335 -11.97 -8.00 -4.84
CA GLY A 335 -12.95 -8.27 -3.80
C GLY A 335 -14.01 -7.18 -3.62
N PRO A 336 -15.19 -7.56 -3.10
CA PRO A 336 -16.28 -6.63 -2.88
C PRO A 336 -16.02 -5.72 -1.70
N VAL A 337 -16.43 -4.45 -1.83
CA VAL A 337 -16.46 -3.48 -0.73
C VAL A 337 -17.81 -2.75 -0.72
N SER A 338 -18.38 -2.56 0.47
CA SER A 338 -19.64 -1.86 0.65
C SER A 338 -19.68 -1.16 2.00
N LEU A 339 -20.52 -0.12 2.13
CA LEU A 339 -20.72 0.56 3.41
C LEU A 339 -21.41 -0.36 4.43
N GLU A 340 -22.28 -1.25 3.98
CA GLU A 340 -22.92 -2.25 4.84
C GLU A 340 -21.89 -3.24 5.40
N GLY A 341 -21.02 -3.79 4.54
CA GLY A 341 -19.91 -4.66 4.96
C GLY A 341 -18.96 -3.95 5.92
N PHE A 342 -18.67 -2.66 5.66
CA PHE A 342 -17.87 -1.85 6.55
C PHE A 342 -18.50 -1.74 7.95
N ARG A 343 -19.76 -1.34 8.05
CA ARG A 343 -20.46 -1.22 9.34
C ARG A 343 -20.56 -2.54 10.08
N SER A 344 -20.84 -3.62 9.35
CA SER A 344 -20.89 -4.96 9.93
C SER A 344 -19.56 -5.37 10.58
N ARG A 345 -18.42 -5.14 9.89
CA ARG A 345 -17.10 -5.45 10.46
C ARG A 345 -16.72 -4.50 11.59
N TYR A 346 -17.02 -3.23 11.46
CA TYR A 346 -16.78 -2.27 12.53
C TYR A 346 -17.48 -2.70 13.83
N GLU A 347 -18.76 -3.07 13.75
CA GLU A 347 -19.52 -3.51 14.93
C GLU A 347 -19.04 -4.85 15.48
N THR A 348 -18.81 -5.83 14.61
CA THR A 348 -18.50 -7.19 15.04
C THR A 348 -17.04 -7.34 15.47
N GLU A 349 -16.11 -6.96 14.63
CA GLU A 349 -14.68 -7.19 14.90
C GLU A 349 -14.08 -6.07 15.76
N LEU A 350 -14.26 -4.78 15.38
CA LEU A 350 -13.61 -3.69 16.09
C LEU A 350 -14.30 -3.36 17.42
N ALA A 351 -15.61 -3.09 17.42
CA ALA A 351 -16.29 -2.71 18.65
C ALA A 351 -16.52 -3.89 19.61
N ASN A 352 -17.07 -5.02 19.10
CA ASN A 352 -17.45 -6.14 19.95
C ASN A 352 -16.31 -7.09 20.30
N GLU A 353 -15.44 -7.46 19.35
CA GLU A 353 -14.33 -8.40 19.62
C GLU A 353 -13.15 -7.67 20.28
N TYR A 354 -12.51 -6.69 19.58
CA TYR A 354 -11.27 -6.07 20.06
C TYR A 354 -11.51 -4.95 21.09
N GLY A 355 -12.39 -3.99 20.82
CA GLY A 355 -12.68 -2.87 21.72
C GLY A 355 -13.30 -3.32 23.04
N ASN A 356 -14.25 -4.27 23.00
CA ASN A 356 -14.83 -4.83 24.22
C ASN A 356 -13.81 -5.66 25.02
N LEU A 357 -12.93 -6.43 24.35
CA LEU A 357 -11.82 -7.15 25.02
C LEU A 357 -10.92 -6.16 25.79
N ALA A 358 -10.50 -5.07 25.13
CA ALA A 358 -9.69 -4.03 25.75
C ALA A 358 -10.38 -3.41 26.96
N SER A 359 -11.62 -2.94 26.80
CA SER A 359 -12.39 -2.31 27.87
C SER A 359 -12.63 -3.26 29.06
N ARG A 360 -13.00 -4.52 28.79
CA ARG A 360 -13.20 -5.52 29.86
C ARG A 360 -11.90 -5.81 30.61
N THR A 361 -10.77 -5.95 29.90
CA THR A 361 -9.48 -6.22 30.53
C THR A 361 -9.07 -5.07 31.46
N LEU A 362 -9.10 -3.82 30.95
CA LEU A 362 -8.76 -2.64 31.75
C LEU A 362 -9.66 -2.49 32.96
N ASN A 363 -10.99 -2.62 32.81
CA ASN A 363 -11.94 -2.54 33.90
C ASN A 363 -11.73 -3.63 34.98
N MET A 364 -11.37 -4.86 34.58
CA MET A 364 -11.09 -5.92 35.53
C MET A 364 -9.77 -5.69 36.27
N LEU A 365 -8.72 -5.20 35.60
CA LEU A 365 -7.46 -4.81 36.25
C LEU A 365 -7.67 -3.65 37.24
N GLU A 366 -8.44 -2.64 36.85
CA GLU A 366 -8.79 -1.54 37.76
C GLU A 366 -9.54 -2.03 38.99
N ARG A 367 -10.58 -2.83 38.79
CA ARG A 367 -11.48 -3.30 39.84
C ARG A 367 -10.84 -4.29 40.79
N TYR A 368 -10.05 -5.24 40.28
CA TYR A 368 -9.56 -6.39 41.06
C TYR A 368 -8.09 -6.31 41.45
N CYS A 369 -7.27 -5.53 40.69
CA CYS A 369 -5.83 -5.43 40.91
C CYS A 369 -5.37 -4.00 41.21
N GLY A 370 -6.30 -3.07 41.51
CA GLY A 370 -5.96 -1.69 41.83
C GLY A 370 -5.25 -0.95 40.69
N ALA A 371 -5.70 -1.17 39.46
CA ALA A 371 -5.14 -0.62 38.23
C ALA A 371 -3.64 -0.98 38.00
N ARG A 372 -3.27 -2.19 38.35
CA ARG A 372 -1.91 -2.74 38.09
C ARG A 372 -2.02 -4.10 37.42
N VAL A 373 -1.06 -4.40 36.57
CA VAL A 373 -0.90 -5.76 36.05
C VAL A 373 -0.13 -6.58 37.11
N PRO A 374 -0.69 -7.70 37.61
CA PRO A 374 -0.02 -8.51 38.63
C PRO A 374 1.32 -9.08 38.12
N GLU A 375 2.34 -9.09 38.99
CA GLU A 375 3.66 -9.61 38.71
C GLU A 375 3.72 -11.10 39.12
N VAL A 376 3.11 -11.96 38.33
CA VAL A 376 2.96 -13.40 38.59
C VAL A 376 3.35 -14.22 37.37
N GLU A 377 3.46 -15.52 37.53
CA GLU A 377 3.65 -16.45 36.42
C GLU A 377 2.41 -16.50 35.54
N LEU A 378 2.61 -16.38 34.21
CA LEU A 378 1.56 -16.39 33.23
C LEU A 378 0.99 -17.78 32.97
N ASP A 379 -0.23 -17.85 32.46
CA ASP A 379 -0.88 -19.10 32.06
C ASP A 379 -0.12 -19.78 30.92
N GLY A 380 0.36 -21.00 31.15
CA GLY A 380 1.21 -21.73 30.20
C GLY A 380 0.44 -22.21 28.96
N GLU A 381 -0.87 -22.51 29.06
CA GLU A 381 -1.68 -22.90 27.91
C GLU A 381 -1.88 -21.71 26.98
N LEU A 382 -2.29 -20.56 27.55
CA LEU A 382 -2.43 -19.33 26.78
C LEU A 382 -1.11 -18.89 26.14
N ALA A 383 0.01 -18.99 26.87
CA ALA A 383 1.35 -18.70 26.34
C ALA A 383 1.68 -19.59 25.14
N GLY A 384 1.29 -20.88 25.19
CA GLY A 384 1.43 -21.81 24.07
C GLY A 384 0.66 -21.39 22.82
N ASP A 385 -0.55 -20.82 22.96
CA ASP A 385 -1.36 -20.30 21.86
C ASP A 385 -0.70 -19.10 21.14
N PHE A 386 0.15 -18.35 21.85
CA PHE A 386 0.88 -17.20 21.31
C PHE A 386 2.28 -17.56 20.81
N ALA A 387 2.78 -18.76 21.09
CA ALA A 387 4.14 -19.16 20.73
C ALA A 387 4.41 -19.02 19.22
N GLY A 388 5.47 -18.30 18.86
CA GLY A 388 5.90 -18.05 17.49
C GLY A 388 4.95 -17.16 16.67
N LEU A 389 4.02 -16.44 17.29
CA LEU A 389 3.12 -15.51 16.56
C LEU A 389 3.90 -14.45 15.82
N ALA A 390 4.86 -13.79 16.49
CA ALA A 390 5.68 -12.74 15.89
C ALA A 390 6.42 -13.24 14.65
N THR A 391 7.06 -14.42 14.74
CA THR A 391 7.76 -15.03 13.59
C THR A 391 6.82 -15.33 12.44
N ARG A 392 5.63 -15.89 12.72
CA ARG A 392 4.65 -16.14 11.65
C ARG A 392 4.19 -14.87 10.96
N ILE A 393 3.97 -13.78 11.71
CA ILE A 393 3.62 -12.47 11.15
C ILE A 393 4.77 -11.93 10.29
N ASP A 394 6.02 -12.03 10.76
CA ASP A 394 7.20 -11.63 10.01
C ASP A 394 7.31 -12.37 8.67
N ASP A 395 7.14 -13.71 8.68
CA ASP A 395 7.19 -14.55 7.49
C ASP A 395 6.07 -14.21 6.47
N LEU A 396 4.88 -13.91 6.95
CA LEU A 396 3.74 -13.52 6.09
C LEU A 396 3.96 -12.14 5.48
N LEU A 397 4.39 -11.17 6.28
CA LEU A 397 4.62 -9.81 5.80
C LEU A 397 5.87 -9.69 4.92
N ALA A 398 6.86 -10.57 5.09
CA ALA A 398 7.98 -10.69 4.15
C ALA A 398 7.54 -11.07 2.72
N ARG A 399 6.36 -11.67 2.57
CA ARG A 399 5.73 -11.99 1.28
C ARG A 399 4.54 -11.10 0.94
N ALA A 400 4.34 -10.02 1.71
CA ALA A 400 3.20 -9.10 1.60
C ALA A 400 1.82 -9.80 1.71
N GLU A 401 1.71 -10.90 2.46
CA GLU A 401 0.46 -11.63 2.73
C GLU A 401 -0.35 -10.94 3.85
N LEU A 402 -0.71 -9.67 3.63
CA LEU A 402 -1.26 -8.77 4.64
C LEU A 402 -2.56 -9.29 5.28
N SER A 403 -3.49 -9.78 4.46
CA SER A 403 -4.78 -10.29 4.96
C SER A 403 -4.62 -11.55 5.79
N THR A 404 -3.71 -12.45 5.40
CA THR A 404 -3.40 -13.68 6.15
C THR A 404 -2.75 -13.36 7.50
N ALA A 405 -1.82 -12.39 7.51
CA ALA A 405 -1.19 -11.93 8.75
C ALA A 405 -2.23 -11.32 9.71
N LEU A 406 -3.15 -10.48 9.18
CA LEU A 406 -4.22 -9.91 9.98
C LEU A 406 -5.18 -10.98 10.52
N ASP A 407 -5.45 -12.05 9.76
CA ASP A 407 -6.27 -13.17 10.21
C ASP A 407 -5.60 -13.96 11.35
N GLU A 408 -4.29 -14.23 11.26
CA GLU A 408 -3.52 -14.82 12.35
C GLU A 408 -3.60 -14.01 13.65
N ILE A 409 -3.51 -12.69 13.56
CA ILE A 409 -3.65 -11.81 14.72
C ILE A 409 -5.08 -11.89 15.27
N TRP A 410 -6.08 -11.86 14.37
CA TRP A 410 -7.49 -11.87 14.77
C TRP A 410 -7.90 -13.17 15.46
N GLN A 411 -7.31 -14.29 15.11
CA GLN A 411 -7.47 -15.56 15.84
C GLN A 411 -7.05 -15.41 17.31
N ARG A 412 -6.01 -14.62 17.62
CA ARG A 412 -5.57 -14.36 19.00
C ARG A 412 -6.53 -13.44 19.75
N VAL A 413 -7.12 -12.43 19.08
CA VAL A 413 -8.19 -11.64 19.65
C VAL A 413 -9.37 -12.54 20.12
N ARG A 414 -9.80 -13.45 19.24
CA ARG A 414 -10.87 -14.40 19.56
C ARG A 414 -10.48 -15.40 20.64
N ARG A 415 -9.20 -15.81 20.66
CA ARG A 415 -8.70 -16.69 21.75
C ARG A 415 -8.72 -16.00 23.10
N LEU A 416 -8.35 -14.74 23.18
CA LEU A 416 -8.41 -13.96 24.41
C LEU A 416 -9.87 -13.76 24.89
N ASN A 417 -10.80 -13.46 24.01
CA ASN A 417 -12.22 -13.37 24.37
C ASN A 417 -12.72 -14.70 24.97
N ARG A 418 -12.37 -15.82 24.36
CA ARG A 418 -12.69 -17.15 24.85
C ARG A 418 -12.05 -17.42 26.22
N TYR A 419 -10.78 -17.05 26.41
CA TYR A 419 -10.05 -17.20 27.67
C TYR A 419 -10.74 -16.44 28.82
N VAL A 420 -11.25 -15.23 28.57
CA VAL A 420 -12.04 -14.47 29.54
C VAL A 420 -13.30 -15.23 29.95
N GLU A 421 -14.03 -15.85 29.03
CA GLU A 421 -15.25 -16.61 29.33
C GLU A 421 -14.94 -17.94 30.08
N GLU A 422 -13.91 -18.67 29.66
CA GLU A 422 -13.46 -19.92 30.27
C GLU A 422 -12.96 -19.71 31.70
N SER A 423 -12.11 -18.70 31.90
CA SER A 423 -11.50 -18.40 33.22
C SER A 423 -12.46 -17.73 34.17
N ALA A 424 -13.50 -17.06 33.67
CA ALA A 424 -14.54 -16.36 34.42
C ALA A 424 -14.02 -15.54 35.63
N PRO A 425 -13.11 -14.55 35.43
CA PRO A 425 -12.39 -13.84 36.49
C PRO A 425 -13.32 -13.18 37.51
N TRP A 426 -14.55 -12.79 37.12
CA TRP A 426 -15.57 -12.28 38.02
C TRP A 426 -16.09 -13.33 39.04
N ARG A 427 -15.90 -14.65 38.77
CA ARG A 427 -16.19 -15.73 39.73
C ARG A 427 -15.02 -15.92 40.67
N LEU A 428 -13.77 -15.90 40.13
CA LEU A 428 -12.58 -16.00 40.97
C LEU A 428 -12.51 -14.86 41.98
N ALA A 429 -12.86 -13.65 41.58
CA ALA A 429 -12.87 -12.45 42.44
C ALA A 429 -13.84 -12.53 43.63
N ARG A 430 -14.74 -13.51 43.70
CA ARG A 430 -15.69 -13.72 44.82
C ARG A 430 -15.15 -14.67 45.89
N ASP A 431 -14.04 -15.33 45.61
CA ASP A 431 -13.41 -16.34 46.48
C ASP A 431 -11.96 -15.90 46.78
N GLU A 432 -11.73 -15.40 47.99
CA GLU A 432 -10.43 -14.91 48.41
C GLU A 432 -9.35 -16.02 48.38
N THR A 433 -9.72 -17.30 48.46
CA THR A 433 -8.78 -18.42 48.35
C THR A 433 -8.25 -18.61 46.93
N ARG A 434 -8.87 -18.01 45.93
CA ARG A 434 -8.54 -18.06 44.52
C ARG A 434 -7.82 -16.80 44.02
N ALA A 435 -7.37 -15.90 44.91
CA ALA A 435 -6.70 -14.66 44.55
C ALA A 435 -5.52 -14.85 43.63
N ALA A 436 -4.68 -15.86 43.87
CA ALA A 436 -3.52 -16.18 43.03
C ALA A 436 -3.93 -16.64 41.61
N ASP A 437 -5.05 -17.36 41.48
CA ASP A 437 -5.59 -17.74 40.17
C ASP A 437 -6.15 -16.52 39.41
N LEU A 438 -6.82 -15.63 40.13
CA LEU A 438 -7.32 -14.36 39.56
C LEU A 438 -6.17 -13.50 39.02
N ASP A 439 -5.11 -13.32 39.81
CA ASP A 439 -3.92 -12.57 39.43
C ASP A 439 -3.27 -13.15 38.17
N ARG A 440 -3.12 -14.49 38.12
CA ARG A 440 -2.56 -15.18 36.94
C ARG A 440 -3.43 -14.97 35.69
N VAL A 441 -4.76 -15.09 35.81
CA VAL A 441 -5.69 -14.88 34.70
C VAL A 441 -5.61 -13.46 34.20
N LEU A 442 -5.62 -12.46 35.07
CA LEU A 442 -5.62 -11.06 34.68
C LEU A 442 -4.25 -10.62 34.12
N ALA A 443 -3.14 -11.12 34.69
CA ALA A 443 -1.80 -10.88 34.13
C ALA A 443 -1.67 -11.47 32.72
N SER A 444 -2.12 -12.70 32.53
CA SER A 444 -2.07 -13.40 31.24
C SER A 444 -2.97 -12.73 30.19
N LEU A 445 -4.16 -12.29 30.58
CA LEU A 445 -5.05 -11.55 29.70
C LEU A 445 -4.47 -10.21 29.28
N ALA A 446 -3.88 -9.47 30.22
CA ALA A 446 -3.22 -8.19 29.93
C ALA A 446 -2.03 -8.37 28.97
N GLU A 447 -1.21 -9.39 29.21
CA GLU A 447 -0.07 -9.70 28.34
C GLU A 447 -0.52 -10.13 26.93
N GLY A 448 -1.53 -10.98 26.82
CA GLY A 448 -2.09 -11.35 25.53
C GLY A 448 -2.66 -10.15 24.76
N LEU A 449 -3.38 -9.27 25.45
CA LEU A 449 -3.91 -8.03 24.87
C LEU A 449 -2.76 -7.12 24.40
N ARG A 450 -1.70 -6.96 25.19
CA ARG A 450 -0.52 -6.18 24.82
C ARG A 450 0.11 -6.72 23.53
N VAL A 451 0.40 -8.02 23.48
CA VAL A 451 1.03 -8.65 22.31
C VAL A 451 0.19 -8.49 21.05
N VAL A 452 -1.11 -8.78 21.14
CA VAL A 452 -2.04 -8.56 20.00
C VAL A 452 -2.02 -7.11 19.56
N THR A 453 -2.05 -6.15 20.49
CA THR A 453 -2.06 -4.73 20.19
C THR A 453 -0.76 -4.27 19.52
N VAL A 454 0.39 -4.78 19.96
CA VAL A 454 1.69 -4.50 19.33
C VAL A 454 1.74 -5.00 17.88
N VAL A 455 1.31 -6.24 17.62
CA VAL A 455 1.35 -6.78 16.24
C VAL A 455 0.24 -6.22 15.34
N LEU A 456 -0.82 -5.65 15.90
CA LEU A 456 -1.86 -4.89 15.18
C LEU A 456 -1.44 -3.46 14.86
N ASN A 457 -0.44 -2.90 15.55
CA ASN A 457 -0.07 -1.49 15.38
C ASN A 457 0.20 -1.08 13.92
N PRO A 458 0.89 -1.88 13.08
CA PRO A 458 1.04 -1.54 11.67
C PRO A 458 -0.29 -1.34 10.92
N TYR A 459 -1.34 -2.05 11.31
CA TYR A 459 -2.67 -2.00 10.69
C TYR A 459 -3.53 -0.85 11.22
N MET A 460 -3.50 -0.61 12.54
CA MET A 460 -4.34 0.36 13.24
C MET A 460 -3.49 1.22 14.20
N PRO A 461 -2.61 2.10 13.68
CA PRO A 461 -1.59 2.77 14.49
C PRO A 461 -2.17 3.68 15.58
N GLY A 462 -3.25 4.39 15.32
CA GLY A 462 -3.84 5.34 16.28
C GLY A 462 -4.43 4.62 17.50
N LYS A 463 -5.38 3.73 17.28
CA LYS A 463 -6.11 3.04 18.37
C LYS A 463 -5.24 2.04 19.14
N THR A 464 -4.28 1.42 18.47
CA THR A 464 -3.35 0.52 19.17
C THR A 464 -2.34 1.29 20.03
N THR A 465 -1.86 2.45 19.58
CA THR A 465 -1.02 3.33 20.40
C THR A 465 -1.77 3.83 21.63
N GLU A 466 -3.03 4.30 21.45
CA GLU A 466 -3.90 4.72 22.54
C GLU A 466 -4.07 3.61 23.60
N LEU A 467 -4.25 2.35 23.17
CA LEU A 467 -4.38 1.22 24.09
C LEU A 467 -3.06 0.84 24.77
N LEU A 468 -1.92 0.86 24.03
CA LEU A 468 -0.62 0.56 24.61
C LEU A 468 -0.20 1.60 25.65
N ASP A 469 -0.52 2.87 25.44
CA ASP A 469 -0.32 3.95 26.42
C ASP A 469 -1.16 3.71 27.66
N ALA A 470 -2.43 3.34 27.51
CA ALA A 470 -3.32 3.00 28.63
C ALA A 470 -2.82 1.78 29.40
N LEU A 471 -2.25 0.78 28.73
CA LEU A 471 -1.59 -0.37 29.32
C LEU A 471 -0.24 -0.02 29.98
N GLY A 472 0.33 1.16 29.69
CA GLY A 472 1.68 1.56 30.15
C GLY A 472 2.82 0.82 29.45
N CYS A 473 2.61 0.35 28.24
CA CYS A 473 3.56 -0.46 27.44
C CYS A 473 3.70 0.03 26.01
N PRO A 474 4.23 1.22 25.74
CA PRO A 474 4.33 1.78 24.40
C PRO A 474 5.41 1.12 23.51
N ASP A 475 6.18 0.17 24.03
CA ASP A 475 7.26 -0.51 23.29
C ASP A 475 6.70 -1.47 22.23
N LEU A 476 6.85 -1.11 20.96
CA LEU A 476 6.42 -1.90 19.80
C LEU A 476 7.39 -3.07 19.45
N THR A 477 8.58 -3.11 20.05
CA THR A 477 9.56 -4.16 19.78
C THR A 477 9.30 -5.43 20.57
N ALA A 478 8.57 -5.33 21.70
CA ALA A 478 8.26 -6.44 22.59
C ALA A 478 7.06 -7.26 22.06
N ARG A 479 7.28 -8.10 21.05
CA ARG A 479 6.22 -8.84 20.32
C ARG A 479 5.95 -10.25 20.87
N GLU A 480 6.72 -10.73 21.84
CA GLU A 480 6.57 -12.06 22.40
C GLU A 480 5.67 -12.06 23.65
N PHE A 481 4.93 -13.16 23.85
CA PHE A 481 4.14 -13.42 25.06
C PHE A 481 5.06 -14.00 26.16
N ALA A 482 5.81 -13.14 26.80
CA ALA A 482 6.79 -13.61 27.79
C ALA A 482 7.18 -12.55 28.84
N VAL A 483 6.59 -11.37 28.83
CA VAL A 483 7.05 -10.29 29.70
C VAL A 483 6.59 -10.54 31.12
N LYS A 484 7.55 -10.77 32.01
CA LYS A 484 7.33 -10.85 33.44
C LYS A 484 7.36 -9.43 34.05
N GLY A 485 6.37 -9.15 34.88
CA GLY A 485 6.49 -8.07 35.84
C GLY A 485 6.40 -6.64 35.29
N TRP A 486 5.42 -6.38 34.50
CA TRP A 486 5.12 -4.97 34.19
C TRP A 486 4.08 -4.40 35.16
N GLY A 487 4.30 -4.54 36.48
CA GLY A 487 3.44 -3.96 37.50
C GLY A 487 3.17 -2.45 37.36
N ARG A 488 3.05 -1.98 36.13
CA ARG A 488 2.77 -0.61 35.74
C ARG A 488 1.31 -0.29 35.93
N LEU A 489 1.02 0.96 36.21
CA LEU A 489 -0.35 1.45 36.29
C LEU A 489 -0.98 1.38 34.91
N VAL A 490 -2.18 0.83 34.84
CA VAL A 490 -3.03 0.83 33.65
C VAL A 490 -3.82 2.14 33.63
N GLY A 491 -3.81 2.82 32.50
CA GLY A 491 -4.59 4.05 32.32
C GLY A 491 -6.08 3.79 32.15
N SER A 492 -6.91 4.81 32.43
CA SER A 492 -8.32 4.79 32.07
C SER A 492 -8.51 5.09 30.59
N LEU A 493 -9.29 4.28 29.90
CA LEU A 493 -9.54 4.42 28.47
C LEU A 493 -11.05 4.36 28.19
N GLY A 494 -11.55 5.30 27.40
CA GLY A 494 -12.90 5.22 26.84
C GLY A 494 -13.05 4.07 25.84
N PRO A 495 -14.24 3.86 25.25
CA PRO A 495 -14.39 2.87 24.18
C PRO A 495 -13.46 3.17 23.00
N LEU A 496 -12.59 2.22 22.63
CA LEU A 496 -11.69 2.36 21.48
C LEU A 496 -12.45 2.58 20.17
N PHE A 497 -13.56 1.86 20.02
CA PHE A 497 -14.45 1.92 18.87
C PHE A 497 -15.89 2.11 19.40
N PRO A 498 -16.36 3.36 19.53
CA PRO A 498 -17.71 3.66 20.00
C PRO A 498 -18.74 3.16 18.98
N LYS A 499 -19.91 2.69 19.50
CA LYS A 499 -21.06 2.24 18.69
C LYS A 499 -21.96 3.41 18.31
#